data_3a855f84103bb887648d5002f9119c77
#
_entry.id   3a855f84103bb887648d5002f9119c77
#
_cell.length_a   1.000
_cell.length_b   1.000
_cell.length_c   1.000
_cell.angle_alpha   90.00
_cell.angle_beta   90.00
_cell.angle_gamma   90.00
#
_symmetry.space_group_name_H-M   'P 1'
#
loop_
_entity.id
_entity.type
_entity.pdbx_description
1 polymer ?
#
loop_
_entity_poly.entity_id
_entity_poly.type
_entity_poly.pdbx_seq_one_letter_code
_entity_poly.pdbx_strand_id
1 'polypeptide(L)'
;MAGRRRIRIGVDTGGTFTNVVAFDEDSGEVVTTKTPSTPADPAQGFMDGIRKVLARLGDGGTGEDVAAVCHGTTIATNLLLEGKVDRLGFVTTEGFEFLLEIARQSVPDGYGNSYFWVKPPRIVPADLVRTVGGRLDHRGAELRPFDEQAARAAARFLRDRGVTAVAVCFLHAYANPAHEQRMRAVLAEEHPGAVVSISSEVLREYREYERAMTTLV
;
A
#
# COMPACT_ATOMS: atom_id res chain seq x y z
N MET A 1 -43.34 -2.00 -16.71
CA MET A 1 -42.03 -2.67 -16.45
C MET A 1 -41.71 -2.42 -14.99
N ALA A 2 -41.67 -3.45 -14.13
CA ALA A 2 -41.21 -3.28 -12.76
C ALA A 2 -39.77 -2.74 -12.81
N GLY A 3 -39.53 -1.62 -12.15
CA GLY A 3 -38.19 -1.04 -12.09
C GLY A 3 -37.21 -2.06 -11.49
N ARG A 4 -35.99 -2.11 -12.00
CA ARG A 4 -34.93 -2.96 -11.46
C ARG A 4 -34.67 -2.55 -10.01
N ARG A 5 -34.71 -3.51 -9.09
CA ARG A 5 -34.42 -3.30 -7.66
C ARG A 5 -33.03 -2.68 -7.50
N ARG A 6 -32.87 -1.79 -6.52
CA ARG A 6 -31.60 -1.07 -6.29
C ARG A 6 -31.06 -1.37 -4.90
N ILE A 7 -30.09 -2.26 -4.85
CA ILE A 7 -29.44 -2.68 -3.61
C ILE A 7 -28.06 -2.04 -3.51
N ARG A 8 -27.77 -1.38 -2.38
CA ARG A 8 -26.42 -0.95 -2.02
C ARG A 8 -25.83 -1.89 -0.99
N ILE A 9 -24.56 -2.25 -1.19
CA ILE A 9 -23.86 -3.18 -0.32
C ILE A 9 -22.65 -2.48 0.27
N GLY A 10 -22.51 -2.54 1.59
CA GLY A 10 -21.30 -2.18 2.32
C GLY A 10 -20.59 -3.45 2.80
N VAL A 11 -19.28 -3.57 2.55
CA VAL A 11 -18.45 -4.69 3.00
C VAL A 11 -17.29 -4.14 3.81
N ASP A 12 -17.09 -4.67 5.00
CA ASP A 12 -15.92 -4.41 5.83
C ASP A 12 -15.17 -5.72 6.05
N THR A 13 -13.98 -5.83 5.39
CA THR A 13 -13.14 -7.02 5.45
C THR A 13 -12.07 -6.85 6.50
N GLY A 14 -12.26 -7.48 7.66
CA GLY A 14 -11.26 -7.58 8.73
C GLY A 14 -10.41 -8.85 8.62
N GLY A 15 -9.41 -8.99 9.49
CA GLY A 15 -8.52 -10.16 9.51
C GLY A 15 -9.22 -11.48 9.89
N THR A 16 -10.29 -11.42 10.71
CA THR A 16 -11.00 -12.61 11.23
C THR A 16 -12.37 -12.77 10.59
N PHE A 17 -13.08 -11.68 10.41
CA PHE A 17 -14.45 -11.69 9.89
C PHE A 17 -14.64 -10.58 8.86
N THR A 18 -15.49 -10.87 7.88
CA THR A 18 -16.03 -9.93 6.91
C THR A 18 -17.47 -9.62 7.27
N ASN A 19 -17.77 -8.37 7.56
CA ASN A 19 -19.11 -7.88 7.84
C ASN A 19 -19.72 -7.31 6.56
N VAL A 20 -20.97 -7.61 6.30
CA VAL A 20 -21.67 -7.14 5.10
C VAL A 20 -23.02 -6.59 5.48
N VAL A 21 -23.38 -5.43 4.94
CA VAL A 21 -24.69 -4.82 5.04
C VAL A 21 -25.26 -4.60 3.64
N ALA A 22 -26.51 -4.95 3.42
CA ALA A 22 -27.26 -4.60 2.22
C ALA A 22 -28.38 -3.64 2.60
N PHE A 23 -28.57 -2.62 1.80
CA PHE A 23 -29.67 -1.68 1.87
C PHE A 23 -30.43 -1.68 0.54
N ASP A 24 -31.69 -2.04 0.61
CA ASP A 24 -32.61 -1.98 -0.52
C ASP A 24 -33.25 -0.58 -0.55
N GLU A 25 -32.94 0.18 -1.59
CA GLU A 25 -33.47 1.56 -1.76
C GLU A 25 -34.97 1.60 -2.00
N ASP A 26 -35.57 0.53 -2.55
CA ASP A 26 -37.00 0.51 -2.93
C ASP A 26 -37.90 0.16 -1.73
N SER A 27 -37.48 -0.85 -0.92
CA SER A 27 -38.24 -1.28 0.28
C SER A 27 -37.79 -0.58 1.56
N GLY A 28 -36.60 0.00 1.59
CA GLY A 28 -35.96 0.50 2.81
C GLY A 28 -35.42 -0.59 3.73
N GLU A 29 -35.43 -1.84 3.30
CA GLU A 29 -34.94 -2.97 4.08
C GLU A 29 -33.43 -2.89 4.27
N VAL A 30 -32.95 -3.14 5.52
CA VAL A 30 -31.54 -3.26 5.84
C VAL A 30 -31.28 -4.66 6.39
N VAL A 31 -30.37 -5.39 5.76
CA VAL A 31 -29.97 -6.73 6.17
C VAL A 31 -28.47 -6.75 6.43
N THR A 32 -28.06 -7.37 7.52
CA THR A 32 -26.65 -7.53 7.85
C THR A 32 -26.26 -9.00 7.91
N THR A 33 -25.01 -9.29 7.59
CA THR A 33 -24.43 -10.63 7.78
C THR A 33 -22.97 -10.55 8.17
N LYS A 34 -22.47 -11.63 8.73
CA LYS A 34 -21.08 -11.81 9.08
C LYS A 34 -20.62 -13.17 8.56
N THR A 35 -19.43 -13.21 7.96
CA THR A 35 -18.80 -14.44 7.49
C THR A 35 -17.33 -14.48 7.93
N PRO A 36 -16.73 -15.64 8.18
CA PRO A 36 -15.29 -15.72 8.41
C PRO A 36 -14.53 -15.14 7.22
N SER A 37 -13.50 -14.36 7.50
CA SER A 37 -12.57 -13.94 6.45
C SER A 37 -11.72 -15.13 6.00
N THR A 38 -11.28 -15.07 4.75
CA THR A 38 -10.43 -16.08 4.12
C THR A 38 -9.04 -15.47 3.86
N PRO A 39 -8.10 -15.51 4.83
CA PRO A 39 -6.83 -14.78 4.70
C PRO A 39 -5.99 -15.21 3.50
N ALA A 40 -6.10 -16.47 3.06
CA ALA A 40 -5.40 -16.97 1.88
C ALA A 40 -6.00 -16.45 0.55
N ASP A 41 -7.30 -16.13 0.56
CA ASP A 41 -8.02 -15.54 -0.58
C ASP A 41 -9.11 -14.59 -0.06
N PRO A 42 -8.78 -13.33 0.23
CA PRO A 42 -9.75 -12.36 0.75
C PRO A 42 -10.95 -12.11 -0.16
N ALA A 43 -10.78 -12.33 -1.47
CA ALA A 43 -11.87 -12.18 -2.44
C ALA A 43 -12.98 -13.22 -2.23
N GLN A 44 -12.63 -14.43 -1.82
CA GLN A 44 -13.61 -15.48 -1.52
C GLN A 44 -14.53 -15.07 -0.37
N GLY A 45 -13.97 -14.65 0.78
CA GLY A 45 -14.77 -14.19 1.93
C GLY A 45 -15.65 -12.98 1.61
N PHE A 46 -15.13 -12.05 0.80
CA PHE A 46 -15.88 -10.90 0.29
C PHE A 46 -17.10 -11.34 -0.54
N MET A 47 -16.91 -12.21 -1.53
CA MET A 47 -17.98 -12.71 -2.38
C MET A 47 -19.01 -13.57 -1.62
N ASP A 48 -18.55 -14.39 -0.69
CA ASP A 48 -19.43 -15.21 0.14
C ASP A 48 -20.30 -14.35 1.05
N GLY A 49 -19.74 -13.27 1.59
CA GLY A 49 -20.50 -12.28 2.35
C GLY A 49 -21.60 -11.61 1.52
N ILE A 50 -21.28 -11.20 0.31
CA ILE A 50 -22.27 -10.60 -0.63
C ILE A 50 -23.37 -11.59 -0.96
N ARG A 51 -23.02 -12.81 -1.37
CA ARG A 51 -24.05 -13.85 -1.69
C ARG A 51 -24.96 -14.11 -0.48
N LYS A 52 -24.39 -14.18 0.70
CA LYS A 52 -25.14 -14.45 1.94
C LYS A 52 -26.08 -13.31 2.31
N VAL A 53 -25.68 -12.05 2.14
CA VAL A 53 -26.56 -10.91 2.45
C VAL A 53 -27.67 -10.77 1.43
N LEU A 54 -27.40 -10.98 0.14
CA LEU A 54 -28.42 -10.97 -0.90
C LEU A 54 -29.48 -12.05 -0.70
N ALA A 55 -29.08 -13.27 -0.30
CA ALA A 55 -30.02 -14.36 0.00
C ALA A 55 -30.88 -14.11 1.24
N ARG A 56 -30.55 -13.12 2.08
CA ARG A 56 -31.32 -12.76 3.28
C ARG A 56 -32.33 -11.65 3.08
N LEU A 57 -32.27 -10.92 1.98
CA LEU A 57 -33.31 -9.93 1.63
C LEU A 57 -34.64 -10.64 1.40
N GLY A 58 -35.74 -10.06 1.87
CA GLY A 58 -37.07 -10.67 1.94
C GLY A 58 -37.55 -11.38 0.68
N ASP A 59 -37.30 -10.79 -0.53
CA ASP A 59 -37.63 -11.39 -1.83
C ASP A 59 -36.42 -12.00 -2.55
N GLY A 60 -35.29 -12.19 -1.83
CA GLY A 60 -34.01 -12.54 -2.41
C GLY A 60 -33.44 -11.42 -3.29
N GLY A 61 -32.10 -11.32 -3.36
CA GLY A 61 -31.42 -10.36 -4.24
C GLY A 61 -30.49 -11.09 -5.18
N THR A 62 -30.28 -10.55 -6.35
CA THR A 62 -29.33 -11.05 -7.34
C THR A 62 -28.21 -10.04 -7.55
N GLY A 63 -27.09 -10.46 -8.13
CA GLY A 63 -26.02 -9.54 -8.50
C GLY A 63 -26.43 -8.44 -9.47
N GLU A 64 -27.49 -8.68 -10.23
CA GLU A 64 -28.05 -7.69 -11.16
C GLU A 64 -28.78 -6.54 -10.46
N ASP A 65 -29.28 -6.78 -9.24
CA ASP A 65 -29.97 -5.78 -8.43
C ASP A 65 -28.97 -4.86 -7.69
N VAL A 66 -27.68 -5.20 -7.67
CA VAL A 66 -26.65 -4.43 -6.96
C VAL A 66 -26.31 -3.16 -7.74
N ALA A 67 -26.72 -2.03 -7.19
CA ALA A 67 -26.47 -0.70 -7.75
C ALA A 67 -25.08 -0.16 -7.40
N ALA A 68 -24.57 -0.50 -6.20
CA ALA A 68 -23.26 -0.05 -5.75
C ALA A 68 -22.71 -0.97 -4.66
N VAL A 69 -21.40 -1.09 -4.62
CA VAL A 69 -20.66 -1.76 -3.53
C VAL A 69 -19.64 -0.78 -2.96
N CYS A 70 -19.67 -0.60 -1.64
CA CYS A 70 -18.65 0.13 -0.89
C CYS A 70 -17.82 -0.87 -0.10
N HIS A 71 -16.50 -0.86 -0.27
CA HIS A 71 -15.60 -1.81 0.39
C HIS A 71 -14.59 -1.08 1.28
N GLY A 72 -14.59 -1.43 2.55
CA GLY A 72 -13.54 -1.08 3.52
C GLY A 72 -12.75 -2.33 3.89
N THR A 73 -11.45 -2.16 4.14
CA THR A 73 -10.61 -3.27 4.61
C THR A 73 -9.53 -2.77 5.56
N THR A 74 -9.22 -3.56 6.58
CA THR A 74 -8.11 -3.33 7.52
C THR A 74 -6.99 -4.36 7.35
N ILE A 75 -7.01 -5.16 6.27
CA ILE A 75 -6.04 -6.24 6.04
C ILE A 75 -4.62 -5.70 6.03
N ALA A 76 -4.36 -4.65 5.22
CA ALA A 76 -3.03 -4.04 5.13
C ALA A 76 -2.56 -3.47 6.47
N THR A 77 -3.45 -2.78 7.19
CA THR A 77 -3.16 -2.27 8.54
C THR A 77 -2.80 -3.39 9.51
N ASN A 78 -3.55 -4.49 9.48
CA ASN A 78 -3.31 -5.64 10.35
C ASN A 78 -1.99 -6.33 10.02
N LEU A 79 -1.66 -6.53 8.74
CA LEU A 79 -0.37 -7.08 8.31
C LEU A 79 0.80 -6.24 8.81
N LEU A 80 0.67 -4.92 8.73
CA LEU A 80 1.69 -3.98 9.23
C LEU A 80 1.84 -4.08 10.76
N LEU A 81 0.73 -4.07 11.52
CA LEU A 81 0.73 -4.15 12.98
C LEU A 81 1.26 -5.49 13.49
N GLU A 82 0.98 -6.58 12.78
CA GLU A 82 1.43 -7.92 13.11
C GLU A 82 2.87 -8.20 12.63
N GLY A 83 3.49 -7.28 11.89
CA GLY A 83 4.81 -7.47 11.29
C GLY A 83 4.84 -8.59 10.22
N LYS A 84 3.68 -8.99 9.70
CA LYS A 84 3.52 -10.01 8.65
C LYS A 84 3.59 -9.36 7.27
N VAL A 85 4.64 -8.59 7.05
CA VAL A 85 4.91 -7.98 5.75
C VAL A 85 5.87 -8.85 4.94
N ASP A 86 5.72 -8.83 3.64
CA ASP A 86 6.65 -9.47 2.73
C ASP A 86 8.08 -8.91 2.88
N ARG A 87 9.05 -9.56 2.27
CA ARG A 87 10.44 -9.09 2.29
C ARG A 87 10.56 -7.84 1.44
N LEU A 88 10.41 -6.69 2.09
CA LEU A 88 10.42 -5.38 1.46
C LEU A 88 11.83 -4.90 1.14
N GLY A 89 12.01 -4.30 -0.04
CA GLY A 89 13.17 -3.51 -0.40
C GLY A 89 12.81 -2.04 -0.55
N PHE A 90 13.78 -1.17 -0.30
CA PHE A 90 13.61 0.27 -0.46
C PHE A 90 14.72 0.85 -1.32
N VAL A 91 14.34 1.65 -2.33
CA VAL A 91 15.30 2.34 -3.20
C VAL A 91 15.09 3.84 -3.05
N THR A 92 16.17 4.56 -2.74
CA THR A 92 16.14 6.01 -2.56
C THR A 92 17.33 6.69 -3.23
N THR A 93 17.36 8.02 -3.19
CA THR A 93 18.46 8.83 -3.72
C THR A 93 19.75 8.58 -2.92
N GLU A 94 20.88 8.51 -3.61
CA GLU A 94 22.21 8.42 -3.00
C GLU A 94 22.42 9.50 -1.92
N GLY A 95 22.96 9.09 -0.76
CA GLY A 95 23.12 9.93 0.43
C GLY A 95 21.88 10.02 1.33
N PHE A 96 20.77 9.31 1.00
CA PHE A 96 19.55 9.26 1.79
C PHE A 96 19.18 7.84 2.26
N GLU A 97 20.17 6.96 2.35
CA GLU A 97 20.03 5.59 2.85
C GLU A 97 19.45 5.49 4.26
N PHE A 98 19.64 6.52 5.06
CA PHE A 98 19.14 6.60 6.44
C PHE A 98 17.79 7.32 6.57
N LEU A 99 17.10 7.60 5.47
CA LEU A 99 15.83 8.31 5.46
C LEU A 99 14.80 7.69 6.42
N LEU A 100 14.64 6.37 6.37
CA LEU A 100 13.71 5.65 7.24
C LEU A 100 14.17 5.62 8.71
N GLU A 101 15.48 5.67 8.93
CA GLU A 101 16.08 5.72 10.27
C GLU A 101 15.93 7.09 10.91
N ILE A 102 16.22 8.14 10.16
CA ILE A 102 16.13 9.52 10.65
C ILE A 102 14.66 9.86 10.94
N ALA A 103 13.75 9.42 10.08
CA ALA A 103 12.32 9.67 10.21
C ALA A 103 12.03 11.18 10.39
N ARG A 104 11.21 11.53 11.37
CA ARG A 104 10.91 12.94 11.74
C ARG A 104 11.86 13.51 12.79
N GLN A 105 12.83 12.75 13.26
CA GLN A 105 13.69 13.11 14.42
C GLN A 105 12.90 13.51 15.67
N SER A 106 11.66 13.04 15.80
CA SER A 106 10.81 13.36 16.95
C SER A 106 10.84 12.21 17.96
N VAL A 107 10.85 12.58 19.23
CA VAL A 107 10.70 11.65 20.34
C VAL A 107 9.34 11.89 20.97
N PRO A 108 8.49 10.86 21.16
CA PRO A 108 7.22 11.04 21.84
C PRO A 108 7.42 11.62 23.24
N ASP A 109 6.49 12.47 23.67
CA ASP A 109 6.47 13.11 25.00
C ASP A 109 7.65 14.06 25.28
N GLY A 110 8.38 14.47 24.26
CA GLY A 110 9.39 15.50 24.33
C GLY A 110 10.79 15.03 24.75
N TYR A 111 11.71 15.98 24.92
CA TYR A 111 13.15 15.74 25.12
C TYR A 111 13.48 14.88 26.33
N GLY A 112 12.71 14.94 27.40
CA GLY A 112 12.96 14.13 28.62
C GLY A 112 12.86 12.65 28.40
N ASN A 113 12.13 12.20 27.39
CA ASN A 113 11.96 10.79 27.04
C ASN A 113 13.07 10.24 26.12
N SER A 114 13.94 11.10 25.59
CA SER A 114 14.96 10.71 24.59
C SER A 114 15.96 9.65 25.09
N TYR A 115 16.21 9.59 26.38
CA TYR A 115 17.13 8.62 26.99
C TYR A 115 16.55 7.20 27.10
N PHE A 116 15.23 7.08 27.15
CA PHE A 116 14.55 5.80 27.41
C PHE A 116 13.73 5.30 26.21
N TRP A 117 13.52 6.16 25.21
CA TRP A 117 12.72 5.79 24.06
C TRP A 117 13.51 4.90 23.09
N VAL A 118 12.98 3.72 22.85
CA VAL A 118 13.50 2.78 21.86
C VAL A 118 12.66 2.93 20.58
N LYS A 119 13.34 3.18 19.47
CA LYS A 119 12.68 3.24 18.16
C LYS A 119 12.01 1.91 17.84
N PRO A 120 10.81 1.93 17.23
CA PRO A 120 10.19 0.72 16.70
C PRO A 120 11.12 0.03 15.68
N PRO A 121 10.99 -1.30 15.51
CA PRO A 121 11.68 -2.01 14.45
C PRO A 121 11.43 -1.36 13.08
N ARG A 122 12.44 -1.38 12.22
CA ARG A 122 12.31 -0.87 10.85
C ARG A 122 11.40 -1.76 10.02
N ILE A 123 10.56 -1.16 9.21
CA ILE A 123 9.72 -1.89 8.24
C ILE A 123 10.58 -2.51 7.13
N VAL A 124 11.70 -1.86 6.77
CA VAL A 124 12.70 -2.39 5.83
C VAL A 124 14.03 -2.55 6.55
N PRO A 125 14.63 -3.76 6.56
CA PRO A 125 15.98 -3.96 7.07
C PRO A 125 17.01 -3.05 6.37
N ALA A 126 17.99 -2.54 7.10
CA ALA A 126 18.96 -1.59 6.55
C ALA A 126 19.76 -2.15 5.37
N ASP A 127 20.02 -3.45 5.37
CA ASP A 127 20.73 -4.15 4.29
C ASP A 127 19.88 -4.32 3.02
N LEU A 128 18.56 -4.06 3.09
CA LEU A 128 17.64 -4.05 1.93
C LEU A 128 17.28 -2.63 1.48
N VAL A 129 17.91 -1.60 2.04
CA VAL A 129 17.87 -0.24 1.52
C VAL A 129 18.99 -0.06 0.51
N ARG A 130 18.64 0.42 -0.70
CA ARG A 130 19.57 0.71 -1.79
C ARG A 130 19.46 2.14 -2.22
N THR A 131 20.56 2.70 -2.67
CA THR A 131 20.61 4.06 -3.18
C THR A 131 21.01 4.07 -4.65
N VAL A 132 20.49 5.04 -5.37
CA VAL A 132 20.78 5.26 -6.79
C VAL A 132 21.19 6.72 -7.00
N GLY A 133 22.24 6.92 -7.77
CA GLY A 133 22.70 8.24 -8.18
C GLY A 133 21.68 8.95 -9.08
N GLY A 134 21.71 10.25 -9.01
CA GLY A 134 20.77 11.13 -9.70
C GLY A 134 20.21 12.19 -8.75
N ARG A 135 19.89 13.37 -9.24
CA ARG A 135 19.37 14.45 -8.41
C ARG A 135 18.43 15.35 -9.20
N LEU A 136 17.25 15.58 -8.64
CA LEU A 136 16.34 16.63 -9.06
C LEU A 136 16.35 17.76 -8.02
N ASP A 137 16.03 18.97 -8.44
CA ASP A 137 15.73 20.07 -7.53
C ASP A 137 14.23 20.11 -7.15
N HIS A 138 13.88 21.02 -6.27
CA HIS A 138 12.50 21.20 -5.79
C HIS A 138 11.50 21.63 -6.90
N ARG A 139 11.98 22.09 -8.04
CA ARG A 139 11.19 22.46 -9.22
C ARG A 139 11.12 21.35 -10.26
N GLY A 140 11.82 20.23 -10.01
CA GLY A 140 11.86 19.08 -10.90
C GLY A 140 12.92 19.19 -12.00
N ALA A 141 13.83 20.20 -11.95
CA ALA A 141 14.95 20.27 -12.86
C ALA A 141 16.03 19.24 -12.49
N GLU A 142 16.62 18.59 -13.48
CA GLU A 142 17.67 17.62 -13.26
C GLU A 142 19.01 18.32 -13.00
N LEU A 143 19.54 18.12 -11.78
CA LEU A 143 20.86 18.60 -11.36
C LEU A 143 21.96 17.58 -11.62
N ARG A 144 21.64 16.30 -11.55
CA ARG A 144 22.51 15.16 -11.85
C ARG A 144 21.71 14.08 -12.54
N PRO A 145 22.18 13.52 -13.66
CA PRO A 145 21.45 12.50 -14.40
C PRO A 145 21.26 11.22 -13.56
N PHE A 146 20.21 10.49 -13.87
CA PHE A 146 19.92 9.19 -13.27
C PHE A 146 21.04 8.18 -13.57
N ASP A 147 21.55 7.52 -12.53
CA ASP A 147 22.60 6.50 -12.67
C ASP A 147 21.98 5.12 -12.97
N GLU A 148 21.88 4.83 -14.25
CA GLU A 148 21.34 3.56 -14.74
C GLU A 148 22.15 2.34 -14.25
N GLN A 149 23.46 2.45 -14.15
CA GLN A 149 24.32 1.35 -13.72
C GLN A 149 24.10 1.02 -12.23
N ALA A 150 24.04 2.04 -11.40
CA ALA A 150 23.72 1.88 -9.99
C ALA A 150 22.30 1.32 -9.80
N ALA A 151 21.33 1.77 -10.61
CA ALA A 151 19.96 1.27 -10.57
C ALA A 151 19.88 -0.22 -10.90
N ARG A 152 20.55 -0.69 -11.95
CA ARG A 152 20.62 -2.10 -12.32
C ARG A 152 21.31 -2.95 -11.24
N ALA A 153 22.37 -2.44 -10.65
CA ALA A 153 23.05 -3.10 -9.54
C ALA A 153 22.14 -3.23 -8.31
N ALA A 154 21.39 -2.18 -7.97
CA ALA A 154 20.42 -2.20 -6.87
C ALA A 154 19.28 -3.21 -7.13
N ALA A 155 18.73 -3.24 -8.35
CA ALA A 155 17.66 -4.16 -8.72
C ALA A 155 18.11 -5.63 -8.63
N ARG A 156 19.26 -5.97 -9.18
CA ARG A 156 19.85 -7.31 -9.08
C ARG A 156 20.12 -7.72 -7.63
N PHE A 157 20.68 -6.81 -6.85
CA PHE A 157 20.94 -7.07 -5.43
C PHE A 157 19.65 -7.44 -4.67
N LEU A 158 18.56 -6.68 -4.87
CA LEU A 158 17.28 -6.94 -4.21
C LEU A 158 16.68 -8.28 -4.67
N ARG A 159 16.76 -8.59 -5.97
CA ARG A 159 16.36 -9.90 -6.51
C ARG A 159 17.12 -11.05 -5.85
N ASP A 160 18.45 -10.97 -5.80
CA ASP A 160 19.33 -12.02 -5.29
C ASP A 160 19.14 -12.22 -3.76
N ARG A 161 18.57 -11.22 -3.08
CA ARG A 161 18.16 -11.31 -1.66
C ARG A 161 16.72 -11.80 -1.47
N GLY A 162 16.02 -12.15 -2.54
CA GLY A 162 14.65 -12.68 -2.49
C GLY A 162 13.63 -11.64 -2.02
N VAL A 163 13.85 -10.35 -2.32
CA VAL A 163 12.87 -9.29 -2.07
C VAL A 163 11.68 -9.50 -3.01
N THR A 164 10.47 -9.39 -2.49
CA THR A 164 9.23 -9.62 -3.27
C THR A 164 8.50 -8.33 -3.60
N ALA A 165 8.73 -7.27 -2.82
CA ALA A 165 8.13 -5.97 -3.05
C ALA A 165 9.18 -4.86 -2.85
N VAL A 166 9.19 -3.87 -3.75
CA VAL A 166 10.15 -2.76 -3.74
C VAL A 166 9.41 -1.43 -3.78
N ALA A 167 9.66 -0.60 -2.77
CA ALA A 167 9.24 0.80 -2.79
C ALA A 167 10.38 1.68 -3.30
N VAL A 168 10.07 2.60 -4.19
CA VAL A 168 11.00 3.60 -4.72
C VAL A 168 10.55 4.98 -4.29
N CYS A 169 11.45 5.72 -3.62
CA CYS A 169 11.19 7.09 -3.20
C CYS A 169 12.44 7.95 -3.40
N PHE A 170 12.47 8.71 -4.50
CA PHE A 170 13.55 9.65 -4.77
C PHE A 170 13.20 11.07 -4.32
N LEU A 171 14.23 11.84 -3.99
CA LEU A 171 14.04 13.25 -3.66
C LEU A 171 13.39 14.01 -4.81
N HIS A 172 12.44 14.86 -4.45
CA HIS A 172 11.70 15.71 -5.37
C HIS A 172 10.91 14.97 -6.48
N ALA A 173 10.68 13.66 -6.34
CA ALA A 173 9.86 12.91 -7.30
C ALA A 173 8.40 13.41 -7.37
N TYR A 174 7.92 14.11 -6.36
CA TYR A 174 6.62 14.79 -6.38
C TYR A 174 6.54 15.88 -7.48
N ALA A 175 7.67 16.54 -7.77
CA ALA A 175 7.77 17.58 -8.80
C ALA A 175 8.04 16.99 -10.18
N ASN A 176 8.92 15.96 -10.26
CA ASN A 176 9.24 15.27 -11.50
C ASN A 176 9.45 13.77 -11.24
N PRO A 177 8.56 12.90 -11.76
CA PRO A 177 8.61 11.45 -11.51
C PRO A 177 9.63 10.70 -12.38
N ALA A 178 10.35 11.36 -13.29
CA ALA A 178 11.14 10.72 -14.35
C ALA A 178 12.16 9.69 -13.80
N HIS A 179 12.88 10.01 -12.71
CA HIS A 179 13.85 9.09 -12.13
C HIS A 179 13.18 7.86 -11.50
N GLU A 180 12.03 8.02 -10.82
CA GLU A 180 11.29 6.89 -10.28
C GLU A 180 10.69 5.99 -11.36
N GLN A 181 10.17 6.59 -12.43
CA GLN A 181 9.67 5.85 -13.59
C GLN A 181 10.81 5.07 -14.26
N ARG A 182 12.00 5.67 -14.37
CA ARG A 182 13.17 4.98 -14.90
C ARG A 182 13.61 3.82 -14.00
N MET A 183 13.63 4.02 -12.69
CA MET A 183 13.95 2.96 -11.73
C MET A 183 12.95 1.81 -11.80
N ARG A 184 11.67 2.10 -11.93
CA ARG A 184 10.63 1.07 -12.13
C ARG A 184 10.85 0.25 -13.38
N ALA A 185 11.23 0.91 -14.50
CA ALA A 185 11.55 0.21 -15.74
C ALA A 185 12.76 -0.72 -15.56
N VAL A 186 13.81 -0.26 -14.88
CA VAL A 186 14.98 -1.08 -14.55
C VAL A 186 14.61 -2.27 -13.66
N LEU A 187 13.74 -2.05 -12.64
CA LEU A 187 13.24 -3.15 -11.79
C LEU A 187 12.43 -4.17 -12.59
N ALA A 188 11.60 -3.72 -13.54
CA ALA A 188 10.85 -4.63 -14.41
C ALA A 188 11.76 -5.49 -15.31
N GLU A 189 12.90 -4.96 -15.73
CA GLU A 189 13.89 -5.69 -16.53
C GLU A 189 14.74 -6.66 -15.68
N GLU A 190 15.28 -6.19 -14.55
CA GLU A 190 16.27 -6.93 -13.76
C GLU A 190 15.65 -7.79 -12.64
N HIS A 191 14.41 -7.48 -12.24
CA HIS A 191 13.69 -8.16 -11.16
C HIS A 191 12.19 -8.27 -11.45
N PRO A 192 11.79 -8.96 -12.55
CA PRO A 192 10.40 -8.96 -13.05
C PRO A 192 9.38 -9.59 -12.10
N GLY A 193 9.83 -10.33 -11.08
CA GLY A 193 8.95 -10.95 -10.08
C GLY A 193 8.57 -10.04 -8.90
N ALA A 194 9.15 -8.84 -8.80
CA ALA A 194 8.85 -7.94 -7.70
C ALA A 194 7.62 -7.06 -7.97
N VAL A 195 6.81 -6.84 -6.94
CA VAL A 195 5.81 -5.78 -6.94
C VAL A 195 6.53 -4.45 -6.72
N VAL A 196 6.30 -3.46 -7.57
CA VAL A 196 7.01 -2.17 -7.49
C VAL A 196 6.02 -1.02 -7.30
N SER A 197 6.19 -0.29 -6.20
CA SER A 197 5.48 0.96 -5.92
C SER A 197 6.44 2.15 -6.03
N ILE A 198 6.05 3.21 -6.74
CA ILE A 198 6.83 4.45 -6.83
C ILE A 198 6.10 5.59 -6.12
N SER A 199 6.83 6.39 -5.35
CA SER A 199 6.25 7.38 -4.45
C SER A 199 5.46 8.47 -5.16
N SER A 200 5.84 8.80 -6.37
CA SER A 200 5.17 9.81 -7.21
C SER A 200 3.76 9.41 -7.66
N GLU A 201 3.42 8.13 -7.61
CA GLU A 201 2.07 7.63 -7.92
C GLU A 201 1.23 7.41 -6.66
N VAL A 202 1.88 7.04 -5.53
CA VAL A 202 1.19 6.72 -4.27
C VAL A 202 0.86 7.99 -3.49
N LEU A 203 1.84 8.89 -3.30
CA LEU A 203 1.67 10.13 -2.52
C LEU A 203 2.57 11.24 -3.06
N ARG A 204 2.01 12.25 -3.72
CA ARG A 204 2.78 13.39 -4.29
C ARG A 204 2.97 14.52 -3.27
N GLU A 205 3.58 14.19 -2.13
CA GLU A 205 3.91 15.13 -1.07
C GLU A 205 5.40 15.49 -1.06
N TYR A 206 5.74 16.68 -0.57
CA TYR A 206 7.14 17.14 -0.55
C TYR A 206 7.98 16.49 0.55
N ARG A 207 7.36 15.96 1.62
CA ARG A 207 8.04 15.33 2.76
C ARG A 207 8.47 13.91 2.43
N GLU A 208 9.77 13.70 2.40
CA GLU A 208 10.36 12.44 1.95
C GLU A 208 10.00 11.26 2.85
N TYR A 209 10.01 11.45 4.17
CA TYR A 209 9.72 10.37 5.11
C TYR A 209 8.26 9.89 5.01
N GLU A 210 7.31 10.82 5.03
CA GLU A 210 5.90 10.51 4.89
C GLU A 210 5.62 9.82 3.56
N ARG A 211 6.24 10.31 2.49
CA ARG A 211 6.10 9.74 1.14
C ARG A 211 6.68 8.33 1.07
N ALA A 212 7.89 8.11 1.62
CA ALA A 212 8.52 6.81 1.66
C ALA A 212 7.71 5.79 2.47
N MET A 213 7.26 6.17 3.67
CA MET A 213 6.46 5.28 4.53
C MET A 213 5.13 4.93 3.90
N THR A 214 4.42 5.89 3.30
CA THR A 214 3.14 5.62 2.60
C THR A 214 3.34 4.73 1.37
N THR A 215 4.50 4.79 0.72
CA THR A 215 4.82 3.94 -0.44
C THR A 215 5.18 2.50 -0.01
N LEU A 216 5.69 2.32 1.20
CA LEU A 216 6.09 1.03 1.77
C LEU A 216 4.90 0.23 2.33
N VAL A 217 3.82 0.92 2.74
CA VAL A 217 2.58 0.34 3.28
C VAL A 217 1.56 0.06 2.17
#